data_99a9ade2b21d019efffb021d927b60bf
#
_entry.id   99a9ade2b21d019efffb021d927b60bf
#
_cell.length_a   1.000
_cell.length_b   1.000
_cell.length_c   1.000
_cell.angle_alpha   90.00
_cell.angle_beta   90.00
_cell.angle_gamma   90.00
#
_symmetry.space_group_name_H-M   'P 1'
#
loop_
_entity.id
_entity.type
_entity.pdbx_description
1 polymer ?
#
loop_
_entity_poly.entity_id
_entity_poly.type
_entity_poly.pdbx_seq_one_letter_code
_entity_poly.pdbx_strand_id
1 'polypeptide(L)'
;MKKRILNILGSSVMLFCLCSSCSTESSLDTEKTIEIGNNVQITLSEEPYLAEKPATRATAIWNKTIDLGNNMICEIALRPDTANLSLNKATRAAMSEGHYNIFVFDASGHKLTGADKSLSGTVTNGKFVPDVNKYIRLEQGTYTFVCTNMDNMDDNGQLIVKRKAENPMLGYVTQYISGSGLKEISFSMKHLAARIRTEVTSYTVYATNLKAHHDLSNYFALPQYFDYKGNPIDHTATASEISQYYNTDYREIEMPLKKIGDQKFSSIVKPFKVTSDYMYFAGTSANTAGAWFDLGARGPLYGGFVNYAWDIYDSNYPIRMNHSYVFTLEFRTKRPLYLYQDGTVGYLADKADRTPVAVVVKEKTETEEGLAAALKGAGEQQWNVTPGRRYNASTTTTYNNTYSDMLGYQYTWEAAYTKDNVVKATSNDYPAFKAAAEYNPGVNVTDGLVGRKWFLPSLGQFKYLYTLGGTDVSTLNGSYSTHINTNVGIIAQAFTDAGGETLLSKSCWISSELDERFSPVIQFFSGGITHGGTTKTAKYHVRPFIFF
;
A
#
# COMPACT_ATOMS: atom_id res chain seq x y z
N MET A 1 6.06 57.17 -21.10
CA MET A 1 5.95 57.72 -22.47
C MET A 1 4.76 57.02 -23.12
N LYS A 2 3.60 57.68 -23.22
CA LYS A 2 3.10 58.40 -24.41
C LYS A 2 3.08 57.46 -25.62
N LYS A 3 1.96 57.12 -26.31
CA LYS A 3 0.79 57.91 -26.81
C LYS A 3 -0.25 56.87 -27.29
N ARG A 4 -1.56 56.89 -27.06
CA ARG A 4 -2.60 57.69 -27.75
C ARG A 4 -2.56 57.47 -29.28
N ILE A 5 -3.64 57.12 -29.98
CA ILE A 5 -4.87 57.84 -30.37
C ILE A 5 -5.51 56.97 -31.49
N LEU A 6 -6.71 56.88 -31.94
CA LEU A 6 -8.01 57.53 -31.86
C LEU A 6 -8.91 56.91 -32.94
N ASN A 7 -10.17 56.77 -32.63
CA ASN A 7 -11.39 56.80 -33.44
C ASN A 7 -11.33 56.87 -34.97
N ILE A 8 -12.35 56.21 -35.61
CA ILE A 8 -13.30 56.96 -36.46
C ILE A 8 -14.62 56.17 -36.62
N LEU A 9 -15.73 56.87 -36.37
CA LEU A 9 -17.12 56.56 -36.71
C LEU A 9 -17.34 56.61 -38.25
N GLY A 10 -18.34 55.85 -38.70
CA GLY A 10 -18.90 56.01 -40.03
C GLY A 10 -20.33 55.47 -40.10
N SER A 11 -21.29 56.35 -39.89
CA SER A 11 -22.71 56.16 -40.18
C SER A 11 -23.00 56.26 -41.69
N SER A 12 -23.99 55.50 -42.19
CA SER A 12 -24.94 55.89 -43.26
C SER A 12 -25.92 54.73 -43.49
N VAL A 13 -27.16 54.84 -43.06
CA VAL A 13 -28.37 55.40 -43.69
C VAL A 13 -28.97 54.56 -44.81
N MET A 14 -30.09 53.92 -44.47
CA MET A 14 -31.37 53.76 -45.16
C MET A 14 -31.47 53.54 -46.68
N LEU A 15 -32.17 52.47 -47.05
CA LEU A 15 -33.22 52.57 -48.07
C LEU A 15 -34.30 51.52 -47.89
N PHE A 16 -35.54 51.97 -47.72
CA PHE A 16 -36.79 51.22 -47.75
C PHE A 16 -37.13 50.80 -49.16
N CYS A 17 -37.51 49.54 -49.36
CA CYS A 17 -38.42 49.15 -50.45
C CYS A 17 -39.45 48.16 -49.91
N LEU A 18 -40.66 48.66 -49.81
CA LEU A 18 -41.90 47.90 -49.61
C LEU A 18 -42.25 47.17 -50.94
N CYS A 19 -42.37 45.84 -50.91
CA CYS A 19 -43.17 45.12 -51.87
C CYS A 19 -44.01 44.10 -51.09
N SER A 20 -45.29 44.42 -51.02
CA SER A 20 -46.37 43.55 -50.58
C SER A 20 -46.57 42.43 -51.58
N SER A 21 -46.50 41.18 -51.14
CA SER A 21 -47.16 40.07 -51.83
C SER A 21 -47.65 39.12 -50.78
N CYS A 22 -48.96 39.08 -50.57
CA CYS A 22 -49.66 38.03 -49.84
C CYS A 22 -49.53 36.73 -50.61
N SER A 23 -48.98 35.69 -49.94
CA SER A 23 -49.39 34.31 -50.15
C SER A 23 -49.47 33.66 -48.79
N THR A 24 -50.70 33.43 -48.34
CA THR A 24 -51.02 32.52 -47.26
C THR A 24 -50.65 31.11 -47.69
N GLU A 25 -49.45 30.68 -47.31
CA GLU A 25 -49.17 29.26 -47.11
C GLU A 25 -49.09 29.02 -45.60
N SER A 26 -50.08 28.29 -45.08
CA SER A 26 -49.99 27.64 -43.79
C SER A 26 -48.86 26.63 -43.84
N SER A 27 -47.66 27.07 -43.52
CA SER A 27 -46.60 26.14 -43.16
C SER A 27 -47.02 25.50 -41.85
N LEU A 28 -47.51 24.28 -41.93
CA LEU A 28 -47.40 23.34 -40.86
C LEU A 28 -45.94 23.43 -40.39
N ASP A 29 -45.72 24.01 -39.21
CA ASP A 29 -44.45 23.89 -38.51
C ASP A 29 -44.22 22.37 -38.28
N THR A 30 -43.59 21.72 -39.22
CA THR A 30 -43.01 20.40 -38.98
C THR A 30 -41.99 20.62 -37.89
N GLU A 31 -42.34 20.29 -36.64
CA GLU A 31 -41.42 20.22 -35.54
C GLU A 31 -40.11 19.55 -36.01
N LYS A 32 -39.09 20.34 -36.06
CA LYS A 32 -37.81 19.92 -36.67
C LYS A 32 -37.12 19.00 -35.66
N THR A 33 -37.40 17.70 -35.78
CA THR A 33 -36.69 16.70 -34.98
C THR A 33 -35.24 16.64 -35.36
N ILE A 34 -34.39 16.55 -34.36
CA ILE A 34 -32.91 16.49 -34.52
C ILE A 34 -32.45 15.09 -34.22
N GLU A 35 -31.64 14.54 -35.12
CA GLU A 35 -31.08 13.21 -34.98
C GLU A 35 -29.66 13.30 -34.44
N ILE A 36 -29.32 12.51 -33.40
CA ILE A 36 -28.02 12.37 -32.77
C ILE A 36 -27.55 10.94 -32.98
N GLY A 37 -26.49 10.79 -33.72
CA GLY A 37 -25.90 9.51 -34.09
C GLY A 37 -24.50 9.76 -34.67
N ASN A 38 -24.22 9.24 -35.85
CA ASN A 38 -22.92 9.39 -36.53
C ASN A 38 -22.56 10.84 -36.91
N ASN A 39 -23.53 11.75 -36.89
CA ASN A 39 -23.37 13.18 -37.20
C ASN A 39 -22.96 14.04 -35.97
N VAL A 40 -22.90 13.45 -34.79
CA VAL A 40 -22.54 14.14 -33.56
C VAL A 40 -21.25 13.51 -33.00
N GLN A 41 -20.27 14.35 -32.67
CA GLN A 41 -19.07 13.86 -32.01
C GLN A 41 -19.38 13.56 -30.56
N ILE A 42 -19.25 12.31 -30.13
CA ILE A 42 -19.41 11.89 -28.74
C ILE A 42 -18.04 11.52 -28.18
N THR A 43 -17.65 12.20 -27.09
CA THR A 43 -16.38 11.98 -26.41
C THR A 43 -16.63 11.54 -24.97
N LEU A 44 -15.88 10.52 -24.55
CA LEU A 44 -15.90 10.00 -23.20
C LEU A 44 -14.50 10.14 -22.59
N SER A 45 -14.46 10.62 -21.36
CA SER A 45 -13.23 10.68 -20.58
C SER A 45 -13.47 10.07 -19.20
N GLU A 46 -12.51 9.28 -18.73
CA GLU A 46 -12.57 8.64 -17.42
C GLU A 46 -12.05 9.59 -16.33
N GLU A 47 -12.81 9.77 -15.27
CA GLU A 47 -12.31 10.40 -14.05
C GLU A 47 -11.44 9.40 -13.27
N PRO A 48 -10.24 9.81 -12.80
CA PRO A 48 -9.40 8.90 -12.06
C PRO A 48 -10.03 8.54 -10.71
N TYR A 49 -9.76 7.32 -10.24
CA TYR A 49 -10.07 6.97 -8.86
C TYR A 49 -9.35 7.90 -7.90
N LEU A 50 -10.03 8.27 -6.83
CA LEU A 50 -9.47 9.06 -5.75
C LEU A 50 -8.73 8.12 -4.76
N ALA A 51 -7.66 8.63 -4.16
CA ALA A 51 -7.11 8.03 -2.95
C ALA A 51 -7.40 8.96 -1.78
N GLU A 52 -7.78 8.38 -0.66
CA GLU A 52 -7.79 9.15 0.57
C GLU A 52 -6.36 9.67 0.84
N LYS A 53 -6.26 10.95 1.21
CA LYS A 53 -4.97 11.49 1.65
C LYS A 53 -4.70 10.95 3.05
N PRO A 54 -3.79 9.99 3.23
CA PRO A 54 -3.41 9.59 4.58
C PRO A 54 -2.73 10.78 5.28
N ALA A 55 -2.91 10.89 6.57
CA ALA A 55 -2.23 11.92 7.38
C ALA A 55 -0.69 11.79 7.26
N THR A 56 -0.19 10.59 6.97
CA THR A 56 1.18 10.30 6.53
C THR A 56 1.15 9.18 5.48
N ARG A 57 2.18 9.06 4.63
CA ARG A 57 2.29 8.00 3.60
C ARG A 57 2.21 6.55 4.14
N ALA A 58 2.41 6.36 5.43
CA ALA A 58 2.46 5.05 6.08
C ALA A 58 1.19 4.68 6.85
N THR A 59 0.21 5.59 6.97
CA THR A 59 -0.94 5.35 7.86
C THR A 59 -1.94 4.42 7.19
N ALA A 60 -2.13 3.24 7.76
CA ALA A 60 -3.25 2.37 7.42
C ALA A 60 -4.56 3.06 7.84
N ILE A 61 -5.61 2.92 7.02
CA ILE A 61 -6.97 3.32 7.40
C ILE A 61 -7.41 2.40 8.54
N TRP A 62 -6.99 1.15 8.49
CA TRP A 62 -7.25 0.12 9.47
C TRP A 62 -6.16 -0.94 9.45
N ASN A 63 -5.90 -1.55 10.60
CA ASN A 63 -5.00 -2.68 10.70
C ASN A 63 -5.45 -3.65 11.79
N LYS A 64 -5.06 -4.90 11.64
CA LYS A 64 -5.27 -5.96 12.60
C LYS A 64 -4.15 -6.99 12.48
N THR A 65 -3.65 -7.45 13.62
CA THR A 65 -2.71 -8.57 13.67
C THR A 65 -3.46 -9.82 14.07
N ILE A 66 -3.30 -10.89 13.30
CA ILE A 66 -3.94 -12.19 13.53
C ILE A 66 -2.87 -13.21 13.85
N ASP A 67 -3.09 -13.94 14.93
CA ASP A 67 -2.28 -15.09 15.29
C ASP A 67 -2.69 -16.31 14.46
N LEU A 68 -1.77 -16.80 13.64
CA LEU A 68 -2.01 -17.96 12.78
C LEU A 68 -1.66 -19.30 13.47
N GLY A 69 -1.24 -19.26 14.73
CA GLY A 69 -0.64 -20.43 15.37
C GLY A 69 0.76 -20.74 14.84
N ASN A 70 1.40 -21.77 15.36
CA ASN A 70 2.76 -22.19 14.95
C ASN A 70 3.78 -21.05 14.89
N ASN A 71 3.62 -20.04 15.76
CA ASN A 71 4.43 -18.81 15.81
C ASN A 71 4.41 -17.94 14.54
N MET A 72 3.34 -18.01 13.79
CA MET A 72 3.11 -17.12 12.66
C MET A 72 2.06 -16.09 12.99
N ILE A 73 2.20 -14.93 12.40
CA ILE A 73 1.20 -13.87 12.43
C ILE A 73 0.92 -13.38 11.00
N CYS A 74 -0.28 -12.86 10.79
CA CYS A 74 -0.60 -12.07 9.62
C CYS A 74 -0.96 -10.65 10.07
N GLU A 75 -0.24 -9.66 9.58
CA GLU A 75 -0.60 -8.26 9.71
C GLU A 75 -1.47 -7.88 8.53
N ILE A 76 -2.72 -7.54 8.80
CA ILE A 76 -3.68 -7.13 7.79
C ILE A 76 -3.88 -5.63 7.90
N ALA A 77 -3.79 -4.92 6.78
CA ALA A 77 -4.06 -3.50 6.77
C ALA A 77 -4.85 -3.10 5.51
N LEU A 78 -5.82 -2.21 5.67
CA LEU A 78 -6.45 -1.50 4.56
C LEU A 78 -5.75 -0.15 4.39
N ARG A 79 -5.31 0.13 3.18
CA ARG A 79 -4.59 1.36 2.84
C ARG A 79 -5.20 2.01 1.61
N PRO A 80 -5.06 3.34 1.45
CA PRO A 80 -5.32 3.96 0.15
C PRO A 80 -4.37 3.37 -0.89
N ASP A 81 -4.89 2.98 -2.04
CA ASP A 81 -4.05 2.50 -3.13
C ASP A 81 -3.59 3.68 -4.00
N THR A 82 -2.32 4.01 -3.90
CA THR A 82 -1.71 5.12 -4.64
C THR A 82 -0.92 4.65 -5.87
N ALA A 83 -0.81 3.35 -6.13
CA ALA A 83 0.08 2.81 -7.15
C ALA A 83 -0.28 3.22 -8.59
N ASN A 84 -1.56 3.45 -8.87
CA ASN A 84 -2.07 3.84 -10.19
C ASN A 84 -2.72 5.23 -10.19
N LEU A 85 -2.48 6.02 -9.16
CA LEU A 85 -2.91 7.40 -9.14
C LEU A 85 -1.78 8.25 -9.72
N SER A 86 -2.01 8.83 -10.87
CA SER A 86 -1.15 9.91 -11.35
C SER A 86 -1.25 11.06 -10.35
N LEU A 87 -0.28 11.15 -9.45
CA LEU A 87 -0.18 12.22 -8.44
C LEU A 87 0.00 13.62 -9.06
N ASN A 88 0.13 13.69 -10.37
CA ASN A 88 0.38 14.92 -11.11
C ASN A 88 -0.54 15.02 -12.32
N LYS A 89 -1.44 15.97 -12.25
CA LYS A 89 -2.39 16.47 -13.23
C LYS A 89 -3.67 15.67 -13.39
N ALA A 90 -4.77 16.40 -13.24
CA ALA A 90 -6.10 16.06 -13.75
C ALA A 90 -6.11 16.01 -15.29
N THR A 91 -5.29 15.17 -15.91
CA THR A 91 -5.46 14.80 -17.30
C THR A 91 -6.45 13.67 -17.32
N ARG A 92 -7.65 13.97 -17.79
CA ARG A 92 -8.67 12.96 -18.07
C ARG A 92 -8.02 11.89 -18.95
N ALA A 93 -8.06 10.64 -18.49
CA ALA A 93 -7.59 9.52 -19.28
C ALA A 93 -8.54 9.30 -20.45
N ALA A 94 -8.01 8.86 -21.59
CA ALA A 94 -8.86 8.35 -22.66
C ALA A 94 -9.65 7.16 -22.09
N MET A 95 -10.94 7.11 -22.40
CA MET A 95 -11.82 6.06 -21.95
C MET A 95 -11.33 4.70 -22.42
N SER A 96 -11.41 3.69 -21.55
CA SER A 96 -11.10 2.30 -21.92
C SER A 96 -12.06 1.78 -22.99
N GLU A 97 -11.57 0.87 -23.84
CA GLU A 97 -12.40 0.18 -24.83
C GLU A 97 -13.54 -0.58 -24.12
N GLY A 98 -14.72 -0.52 -24.69
CA GLY A 98 -15.90 -1.15 -24.11
C GLY A 98 -17.19 -0.66 -24.74
N HIS A 99 -18.29 -1.30 -24.35
CA HIS A 99 -19.64 -0.94 -24.79
C HIS A 99 -20.27 0.02 -23.78
N TYR A 100 -20.96 1.06 -24.31
CA TYR A 100 -21.59 2.11 -23.53
C TYR A 100 -22.99 2.42 -24.06
N ASN A 101 -23.86 2.80 -23.15
CA ASN A 101 -25.25 3.17 -23.44
C ASN A 101 -25.45 4.64 -23.07
N ILE A 102 -26.16 5.36 -23.92
CA ILE A 102 -26.56 6.76 -23.69
C ILE A 102 -28.09 6.81 -23.64
N PHE A 103 -28.60 7.30 -22.52
CA PHE A 103 -30.02 7.51 -22.28
C PHE A 103 -30.32 9.01 -22.23
N VAL A 104 -31.56 9.37 -22.52
CA VAL A 104 -32.01 10.77 -22.52
C VAL A 104 -33.08 10.98 -21.49
N PHE A 105 -32.99 12.08 -20.76
CA PHE A 105 -33.94 12.53 -19.79
C PHE A 105 -34.45 13.93 -20.18
N ASP A 106 -35.73 14.17 -19.97
CA ASP A 106 -36.34 15.49 -20.17
C ASP A 106 -35.92 16.51 -19.11
N ALA A 107 -36.38 17.74 -19.24
CA ALA A 107 -36.06 18.81 -18.29
C ALA A 107 -36.63 18.54 -16.87
N SER A 108 -37.61 17.67 -16.73
CA SER A 108 -38.21 17.25 -15.44
C SER A 108 -37.51 16.07 -14.81
N GLY A 109 -36.53 15.49 -15.51
CA GLY A 109 -35.74 14.34 -15.04
C GLY A 109 -36.41 12.98 -15.29
N HIS A 110 -37.38 12.89 -16.19
CA HIS A 110 -37.95 11.62 -16.61
C HIS A 110 -37.19 11.04 -17.77
N LYS A 111 -36.89 9.75 -17.70
CA LYS A 111 -36.22 9.02 -18.81
C LYS A 111 -37.18 8.96 -20.01
N LEU A 112 -36.70 9.35 -21.16
CA LEU A 112 -37.41 9.16 -22.41
C LEU A 112 -37.39 7.69 -22.82
N THR A 113 -38.53 7.15 -23.22
CA THR A 113 -38.72 5.77 -23.65
C THR A 113 -38.99 5.69 -25.14
N GLY A 114 -38.48 4.65 -25.81
CA GLY A 114 -38.64 4.45 -27.26
C GLY A 114 -37.36 3.98 -27.92
N ALA A 115 -37.46 3.35 -29.05
CA ALA A 115 -36.30 2.79 -29.79
C ALA A 115 -35.30 3.87 -30.25
N ASP A 116 -35.80 5.12 -30.42
CA ASP A 116 -35.05 6.30 -30.82
C ASP A 116 -34.75 7.27 -29.69
N LYS A 117 -34.83 6.82 -28.44
CA LYS A 117 -34.53 7.61 -27.23
C LYS A 117 -33.31 7.15 -26.46
N SER A 118 -32.59 6.18 -27.00
CA SER A 118 -31.30 5.71 -26.46
C SER A 118 -30.34 5.39 -27.58
N LEU A 119 -29.04 5.48 -27.28
CA LEU A 119 -27.95 5.21 -28.21
C LEU A 119 -26.96 4.28 -27.55
N SER A 120 -26.69 3.12 -28.15
CA SER A 120 -25.62 2.24 -27.75
C SER A 120 -24.44 2.34 -28.71
N GLY A 121 -23.25 2.02 -28.24
CA GLY A 121 -22.06 2.05 -29.08
C GLY A 121 -20.81 1.58 -28.33
N THR A 122 -19.71 1.52 -29.06
CA THR A 122 -18.43 1.03 -28.54
C THR A 122 -17.39 2.14 -28.55
N VAL A 123 -16.61 2.24 -27.49
CA VAL A 123 -15.44 3.11 -27.48
C VAL A 123 -14.27 2.35 -28.08
N THR A 124 -13.70 2.94 -29.12
CA THR A 124 -12.49 2.42 -29.80
C THR A 124 -11.51 3.57 -29.99
N ASN A 125 -10.28 3.41 -29.52
CA ASN A 125 -9.26 4.47 -29.56
C ASN A 125 -9.74 5.81 -28.94
N GLY A 126 -10.49 5.74 -27.84
CA GLY A 126 -11.02 6.91 -27.12
C GLY A 126 -12.19 7.63 -27.79
N LYS A 127 -12.72 7.10 -28.89
CA LYS A 127 -13.88 7.64 -29.61
C LYS A 127 -15.07 6.70 -29.47
N PHE A 128 -16.23 7.27 -29.17
CA PHE A 128 -17.48 6.52 -29.19
C PHE A 128 -17.96 6.36 -30.62
N VAL A 129 -18.23 5.11 -31.01
CA VAL A 129 -18.78 4.75 -32.29
C VAL A 129 -20.16 4.13 -32.07
N PRO A 130 -21.26 4.78 -32.50
CA PRO A 130 -22.61 4.23 -32.37
C PRO A 130 -22.74 2.86 -33.07
N ASP A 131 -23.58 2.00 -32.48
CA ASP A 131 -23.96 0.75 -33.10
C ASP A 131 -24.75 1.03 -34.39
N VAL A 132 -24.72 0.06 -35.33
CA VAL A 132 -25.37 0.19 -36.61
C VAL A 132 -26.88 0.47 -36.46
N ASN A 133 -27.36 1.48 -37.17
CA ASN A 133 -28.77 1.93 -37.15
C ASN A 133 -29.27 2.41 -35.77
N LYS A 134 -28.39 2.81 -34.86
CA LYS A 134 -28.75 3.44 -33.59
C LYS A 134 -28.61 4.95 -33.68
N TYR A 135 -29.62 5.65 -33.24
CA TYR A 135 -29.65 7.12 -33.14
C TYR A 135 -30.68 7.57 -32.10
N ILE A 136 -30.53 8.78 -31.63
CA ILE A 136 -31.50 9.45 -30.77
C ILE A 136 -32.18 10.54 -31.58
N ARG A 137 -33.51 10.61 -31.53
CA ARG A 137 -34.32 11.65 -32.17
C ARG A 137 -35.05 12.48 -31.16
N LEU A 138 -34.79 13.78 -31.14
CA LEU A 138 -35.32 14.74 -30.18
C LEU A 138 -35.92 15.97 -30.87
N GLU A 139 -36.88 16.55 -30.26
CA GLU A 139 -37.39 17.90 -30.57
C GLU A 139 -36.46 18.96 -29.95
N GLN A 140 -36.68 20.21 -30.32
CA GLN A 140 -35.99 21.33 -29.68
C GLN A 140 -36.31 21.40 -28.19
N GLY A 141 -35.29 21.45 -27.32
CA GLY A 141 -35.52 21.46 -25.88
C GLY A 141 -34.27 21.21 -25.06
N THR A 142 -34.43 21.26 -23.75
CA THR A 142 -33.36 20.95 -22.81
C THR A 142 -33.42 19.49 -22.37
N TYR A 143 -32.35 18.77 -22.54
CA TYR A 143 -32.24 17.36 -22.18
C TYR A 143 -30.99 17.06 -21.37
N THR A 144 -31.09 16.06 -20.52
CA THR A 144 -29.94 15.49 -19.85
C THR A 144 -29.59 14.16 -20.50
N PHE A 145 -28.38 14.07 -21.08
CA PHE A 145 -27.81 12.85 -21.62
C PHE A 145 -27.05 12.15 -20.50
N VAL A 146 -27.25 10.86 -20.35
CA VAL A 146 -26.61 10.01 -19.36
C VAL A 146 -25.91 8.87 -20.06
N CYS A 147 -24.60 8.79 -19.91
CA CYS A 147 -23.77 7.72 -20.47
C CYS A 147 -23.33 6.76 -19.35
N THR A 148 -23.43 5.46 -19.59
CA THR A 148 -22.99 4.42 -18.66
C THR A 148 -22.46 3.20 -19.42
N ASN A 149 -21.56 2.44 -18.78
CA ASN A 149 -21.10 1.14 -19.28
C ASN A 149 -21.98 -0.02 -18.79
N MET A 150 -23.11 0.28 -18.14
CA MET A 150 -24.04 -0.72 -17.61
C MET A 150 -25.29 -0.81 -18.51
N ASP A 151 -25.81 -2.02 -18.65
CA ASP A 151 -27.00 -2.29 -19.47
C ASP A 151 -28.32 -2.21 -18.69
N ASN A 152 -28.24 -1.97 -17.39
CA ASN A 152 -29.36 -2.18 -16.45
C ASN A 152 -29.96 -0.87 -15.93
N MET A 153 -30.23 0.11 -16.79
CA MET A 153 -31.02 1.29 -16.41
C MET A 153 -32.50 1.00 -16.66
N ASP A 154 -33.29 1.02 -15.59
CA ASP A 154 -34.75 0.76 -15.66
C ASP A 154 -35.52 1.92 -16.30
N ASP A 155 -36.84 1.75 -16.46
CA ASP A 155 -37.68 2.77 -17.06
C ASP A 155 -37.88 4.01 -16.16
N ASN A 156 -37.62 3.90 -14.87
CA ASN A 156 -37.60 5.01 -13.93
C ASN A 156 -36.27 5.78 -13.97
N GLY A 157 -35.32 5.36 -14.76
CA GLY A 157 -33.99 5.97 -14.87
C GLY A 157 -33.05 5.59 -13.73
N GLN A 158 -33.33 4.50 -13.04
CA GLN A 158 -32.44 3.97 -12.01
C GLN A 158 -31.44 3.00 -12.61
N LEU A 159 -30.15 3.22 -12.34
CA LEU A 159 -29.09 2.29 -12.71
C LEU A 159 -28.93 1.24 -11.62
N ILE A 160 -28.93 -0.03 -12.02
CA ILE A 160 -28.87 -1.17 -11.09
C ILE A 160 -27.54 -1.90 -11.28
N VAL A 161 -26.70 -1.91 -10.25
CA VAL A 161 -25.46 -2.67 -10.23
C VAL A 161 -25.72 -4.03 -9.60
N LYS A 162 -25.57 -5.11 -10.37
CA LYS A 162 -25.94 -6.48 -9.99
C LYS A 162 -24.76 -7.38 -9.71
N ARG A 163 -23.54 -7.01 -10.09
CA ARG A 163 -22.36 -7.86 -9.99
C ARG A 163 -21.21 -7.17 -9.26
N LYS A 164 -20.54 -7.92 -8.42
CA LYS A 164 -19.37 -7.46 -7.67
C LYS A 164 -18.12 -7.19 -8.54
N ALA A 165 -18.03 -7.82 -9.70
CA ALA A 165 -16.87 -7.71 -10.60
C ALA A 165 -16.98 -6.56 -11.60
N GLU A 166 -18.10 -5.86 -11.63
CA GLU A 166 -18.33 -4.77 -12.57
C GLU A 166 -17.76 -3.46 -12.03
N ASN A 167 -17.07 -2.73 -12.88
CA ASN A 167 -16.66 -1.35 -12.62
C ASN A 167 -17.72 -0.40 -13.18
N PRO A 168 -18.81 -0.10 -12.46
CA PRO A 168 -19.89 0.72 -12.96
C PRO A 168 -19.45 2.16 -13.07
N MET A 169 -19.66 2.75 -14.24
CA MET A 169 -19.35 4.14 -14.52
C MET A 169 -20.57 4.86 -15.07
N LEU A 170 -20.70 6.12 -14.71
CA LEU A 170 -21.74 7.00 -15.20
C LEU A 170 -21.20 8.41 -15.41
N GLY A 171 -21.56 9.02 -16.53
CA GLY A 171 -21.37 10.43 -16.81
C GLY A 171 -22.65 11.06 -17.30
N TYR A 172 -22.94 12.31 -16.97
CA TYR A 172 -24.10 13.01 -17.49
C TYR A 172 -23.75 14.43 -17.89
N VAL A 173 -24.52 14.95 -18.85
CA VAL A 173 -24.41 16.32 -19.31
C VAL A 173 -25.80 16.84 -19.70
N THR A 174 -26.13 18.05 -19.31
CA THR A 174 -27.38 18.72 -19.71
C THR A 174 -27.07 19.71 -20.80
N GLN A 175 -27.82 19.61 -21.92
CA GLN A 175 -27.64 20.48 -23.09
C GLN A 175 -28.99 20.91 -23.65
N TYR A 176 -29.00 22.09 -24.24
CA TYR A 176 -30.12 22.58 -25.03
C TYR A 176 -29.97 22.19 -26.48
N ILE A 177 -30.94 21.48 -27.04
CA ILE A 177 -30.97 21.09 -28.45
C ILE A 177 -31.72 22.19 -29.22
N SER A 178 -31.03 22.85 -30.13
CA SER A 178 -31.58 23.88 -30.99
C SER A 178 -31.87 23.37 -32.39
N GLY A 179 -32.63 24.10 -33.19
CA GLY A 179 -32.92 23.73 -34.59
C GLY A 179 -31.72 23.62 -35.52
N SER A 180 -30.54 24.07 -35.10
CA SER A 180 -29.25 23.88 -35.81
C SER A 180 -28.58 22.54 -35.54
N GLY A 181 -29.15 21.73 -34.62
CA GLY A 181 -28.59 20.45 -34.20
C GLY A 181 -27.49 20.58 -33.13
N LEU A 182 -26.95 19.44 -32.77
CA LEU A 182 -25.87 19.30 -31.79
C LEU A 182 -24.61 18.83 -32.53
N LYS A 183 -23.45 19.42 -32.21
CA LYS A 183 -22.18 19.05 -32.86
C LYS A 183 -21.35 18.11 -32.00
N GLU A 184 -21.41 18.27 -30.68
CA GLU A 184 -20.59 17.51 -29.74
C GLU A 184 -21.34 17.27 -28.43
N ILE A 185 -21.13 16.06 -27.86
CA ILE A 185 -21.51 15.69 -26.49
C ILE A 185 -20.28 15.11 -25.80
N SER A 186 -19.89 15.68 -24.66
CA SER A 186 -18.73 15.23 -23.89
C SER A 186 -19.15 14.73 -22.53
N PHE A 187 -18.77 13.50 -22.18
CA PHE A 187 -19.05 12.90 -20.89
C PHE A 187 -17.76 12.78 -20.06
N SER A 188 -17.87 13.13 -18.76
CA SER A 188 -16.89 12.80 -17.74
C SER A 188 -17.44 11.63 -16.94
N MET A 189 -16.84 10.45 -17.13
CA MET A 189 -17.32 9.20 -16.55
C MET A 189 -16.75 9.01 -15.15
N LYS A 190 -17.62 8.98 -14.15
CA LYS A 190 -17.28 8.72 -12.74
C LYS A 190 -17.48 7.25 -12.40
N HIS A 191 -16.62 6.72 -11.55
CA HIS A 191 -16.82 5.40 -10.99
C HIS A 191 -17.87 5.42 -9.88
N LEU A 192 -18.89 4.58 -9.98
CA LEU A 192 -19.93 4.41 -8.99
C LEU A 192 -19.56 3.40 -7.90
N ALA A 193 -18.41 2.73 -8.07
CA ALA A 193 -17.88 1.78 -7.12
C ALA A 193 -16.55 2.26 -6.53
N ALA A 194 -16.21 1.83 -5.32
CA ALA A 194 -14.85 1.74 -4.87
C ALA A 194 -14.17 0.56 -5.56
N ARG A 195 -12.84 0.56 -5.65
CA ARG A 195 -12.09 -0.61 -6.05
C ARG A 195 -11.08 -1.01 -4.98
N ILE A 196 -10.94 -2.30 -4.77
CA ILE A 196 -10.00 -2.85 -3.79
C ILE A 196 -9.24 -3.99 -4.46
N ARG A 197 -7.94 -4.04 -4.23
CA ARG A 197 -7.09 -5.19 -4.54
C ARG A 197 -6.42 -5.70 -3.28
N THR A 198 -5.95 -6.94 -3.31
CA THR A 198 -5.20 -7.53 -2.21
C THR A 198 -3.75 -7.72 -2.61
N GLU A 199 -2.86 -7.33 -1.73
CA GLU A 199 -1.43 -7.53 -1.84
C GLU A 199 -0.98 -8.49 -0.75
N VAL A 200 -0.41 -9.62 -1.12
CA VAL A 200 0.12 -10.62 -0.21
C VAL A 200 1.63 -10.51 -0.19
N THR A 201 2.21 -10.37 0.99
CA THR A 201 3.65 -10.28 1.19
C THR A 201 4.12 -11.33 2.18
N SER A 202 5.21 -12.01 1.87
CA SER A 202 5.89 -12.93 2.78
C SER A 202 7.41 -12.81 2.63
N TYR A 203 8.13 -12.87 3.73
CA TYR A 203 9.60 -12.76 3.78
C TYR A 203 10.28 -14.14 3.86
N THR A 204 9.52 -15.21 3.77
CA THR A 204 10.06 -16.57 3.79
C THR A 204 10.56 -17.01 2.42
N VAL A 205 11.68 -17.73 2.40
CA VAL A 205 12.17 -18.41 1.20
C VAL A 205 11.39 -19.70 0.89
N TYR A 206 10.50 -20.12 1.79
CA TYR A 206 9.77 -21.40 1.75
C TYR A 206 8.28 -21.24 1.43
N ALA A 207 7.81 -20.09 1.02
CA ALA A 207 6.43 -19.93 0.60
C ALA A 207 6.24 -20.61 -0.75
N THR A 208 5.75 -21.83 -0.73
CA THR A 208 5.36 -22.57 -1.92
C THR A 208 3.87 -22.85 -1.85
N ASN A 209 3.14 -22.52 -2.92
CA ASN A 209 1.69 -22.76 -3.00
C ASN A 209 0.87 -22.12 -1.87
N LEU A 210 1.31 -20.98 -1.33
CA LEU A 210 0.46 -20.18 -0.46
C LEU A 210 -0.62 -19.54 -1.32
N LYS A 211 -1.87 -19.84 -1.00
CA LYS A 211 -3.05 -19.25 -1.62
C LYS A 211 -3.68 -18.30 -0.62
N ALA A 212 -3.98 -17.11 -1.04
CA ALA A 212 -4.78 -16.17 -0.28
C ALA A 212 -6.04 -15.84 -1.07
N HIS A 213 -7.16 -15.74 -0.39
CA HIS A 213 -8.41 -15.33 -1.00
C HIS A 213 -8.95 -14.11 -0.30
N HIS A 214 -9.72 -13.36 -1.02
CA HIS A 214 -10.59 -12.33 -0.47
C HIS A 214 -11.93 -12.38 -1.19
N ASP A 215 -12.97 -12.21 -0.44
CA ASP A 215 -14.32 -12.05 -0.93
C ASP A 215 -15.01 -10.93 -0.15
N LEU A 216 -16.04 -10.40 -0.73
CA LEU A 216 -17.02 -9.58 -0.05
C LEU A 216 -18.06 -10.51 0.52
N SER A 217 -18.22 -10.46 1.82
CA SER A 217 -19.27 -11.24 2.43
C SER A 217 -20.65 -10.82 1.90
N ASN A 218 -21.57 -11.73 2.06
CA ASN A 218 -22.96 -11.67 1.62
C ASN A 218 -23.75 -10.45 2.13
N TYR A 219 -23.17 -9.67 3.04
CA TYR A 219 -23.81 -8.54 3.68
C TYR A 219 -23.71 -7.23 2.88
N PHE A 220 -22.90 -7.17 1.83
CA PHE A 220 -23.03 -6.10 0.85
C PHE A 220 -24.21 -6.42 -0.04
N ALA A 221 -25.34 -5.82 0.35
CA ALA A 221 -26.56 -5.98 -0.39
C ALA A 221 -26.36 -5.57 -1.85
N LEU A 222 -26.33 -6.54 -2.74
CA LEU A 222 -26.59 -6.33 -4.15
C LEU A 222 -28.05 -6.72 -4.38
N PRO A 223 -28.75 -6.05 -5.28
CA PRO A 223 -28.30 -4.96 -6.15
C PRO A 223 -28.15 -3.61 -5.46
N GLN A 224 -27.29 -2.75 -6.02
CA GLN A 224 -27.16 -1.34 -5.65
C GLN A 224 -27.84 -0.47 -6.70
N TYR A 225 -28.61 0.52 -6.25
CA TYR A 225 -29.38 1.42 -7.11
C TYR A 225 -28.78 2.81 -7.11
N PHE A 226 -28.73 3.43 -8.27
CA PHE A 226 -28.28 4.80 -8.47
C PHE A 226 -29.29 5.58 -9.30
N ASP A 227 -29.44 6.88 -9.02
CA ASP A 227 -30.19 7.77 -9.90
C ASP A 227 -29.38 8.05 -11.20
N TYR A 228 -30.02 8.72 -12.13
CA TYR A 228 -29.43 9.07 -13.43
C TYR A 228 -28.26 10.08 -13.34
N LYS A 229 -27.97 10.63 -12.16
CA LYS A 229 -26.79 11.47 -11.85
C LYS A 229 -25.70 10.71 -11.10
N GLY A 230 -25.92 9.43 -10.84
CA GLY A 230 -24.98 8.57 -10.13
C GLY A 230 -24.99 8.72 -8.62
N ASN A 231 -26.06 9.30 -8.05
CA ASN A 231 -26.23 9.31 -6.61
C ASN A 231 -26.85 7.98 -6.15
N PRO A 232 -26.32 7.35 -5.09
CA PRO A 232 -26.91 6.12 -4.57
C PRO A 232 -28.32 6.37 -4.05
N ILE A 233 -29.20 5.42 -4.32
CA ILE A 233 -30.56 5.37 -3.83
C ILE A 233 -30.61 4.37 -2.69
N ASP A 234 -31.14 4.76 -1.54
CA ASP A 234 -31.29 3.85 -0.41
C ASP A 234 -32.31 2.75 -0.79
N HIS A 235 -31.79 1.55 -0.90
CA HIS A 235 -32.57 0.36 -1.17
C HIS A 235 -32.11 -0.76 -0.23
N THR A 236 -33.05 -1.33 0.49
CA THR A 236 -32.79 -2.54 1.27
C THR A 236 -33.12 -3.75 0.40
N ALA A 237 -32.09 -4.43 -0.10
CA ALA A 237 -32.29 -5.61 -0.93
C ALA A 237 -33.06 -6.69 -0.15
N THR A 238 -34.05 -7.26 -0.80
CA THR A 238 -34.80 -8.40 -0.27
C THR A 238 -33.97 -9.68 -0.29
N ALA A 239 -34.32 -10.66 0.54
CA ALA A 239 -33.65 -11.97 0.53
C ALA A 239 -33.69 -12.63 -0.87
N SER A 240 -34.77 -12.41 -1.62
CA SER A 240 -34.90 -12.91 -2.99
C SER A 240 -33.92 -12.25 -3.95
N GLU A 241 -33.77 -10.92 -3.88
CA GLU A 241 -32.82 -10.16 -4.70
C GLU A 241 -31.38 -10.57 -4.35
N ILE A 242 -31.05 -10.67 -3.07
CA ILE A 242 -29.72 -11.12 -2.61
C ILE A 242 -29.44 -12.51 -3.19
N SER A 243 -30.38 -13.45 -3.09
CA SER A 243 -30.20 -14.82 -3.63
C SER A 243 -30.03 -14.82 -5.15
N GLN A 244 -30.74 -13.97 -5.87
CA GLN A 244 -30.66 -13.89 -7.33
C GLN A 244 -29.34 -13.31 -7.83
N TYR A 245 -28.76 -12.36 -7.09
CA TYR A 245 -27.55 -11.65 -7.49
C TYR A 245 -26.30 -12.06 -6.72
N TYR A 246 -26.45 -13.04 -5.83
CA TYR A 246 -25.34 -13.65 -5.12
C TYR A 246 -24.39 -14.33 -6.11
N ASN A 247 -23.28 -13.71 -6.35
CA ASN A 247 -22.21 -14.31 -7.12
C ASN A 247 -20.97 -14.38 -6.24
N THR A 248 -20.54 -15.61 -5.97
CA THR A 248 -19.30 -15.90 -5.27
C THR A 248 -18.11 -15.61 -6.19
N ASP A 249 -17.78 -14.36 -6.39
CA ASP A 249 -16.53 -13.97 -7.02
C ASP A 249 -15.38 -14.16 -6.00
N TYR A 250 -15.12 -15.43 -5.76
CA TYR A 250 -13.98 -15.86 -4.99
C TYR A 250 -12.72 -15.71 -5.84
N ARG A 251 -11.79 -14.85 -5.42
CA ARG A 251 -10.50 -14.69 -6.08
C ARG A 251 -9.40 -15.25 -5.22
N GLU A 252 -8.77 -16.29 -5.71
CA GLU A 252 -7.62 -16.93 -5.08
C GLU A 252 -6.33 -16.33 -5.66
N ILE A 253 -5.45 -15.87 -4.77
CA ILE A 253 -4.13 -15.35 -5.15
C ILE A 253 -3.11 -16.41 -4.81
N GLU A 254 -2.43 -16.94 -5.82
CA GLU A 254 -1.33 -17.88 -5.60
C GLU A 254 0.01 -17.15 -5.47
N MET A 255 0.79 -17.50 -4.45
CA MET A 255 2.18 -17.08 -4.38
C MET A 255 3.06 -18.00 -5.25
N PRO A 256 3.98 -17.45 -6.03
CA PRO A 256 4.81 -18.24 -6.92
C PRO A 256 5.70 -19.21 -6.13
N LEU A 257 5.83 -20.44 -6.66
CA LEU A 257 6.76 -21.44 -6.18
C LEU A 257 8.20 -20.94 -6.27
N LYS A 258 8.91 -20.92 -5.13
CA LYS A 258 10.36 -20.80 -5.12
C LYS A 258 10.96 -21.98 -4.38
N LYS A 259 11.86 -22.69 -5.06
CA LYS A 259 12.63 -23.78 -4.45
C LYS A 259 13.88 -23.21 -3.76
N ILE A 260 14.21 -23.75 -2.59
CA ILE A 260 15.52 -23.55 -1.97
C ILE A 260 16.56 -24.07 -2.96
N GLY A 261 17.61 -23.32 -3.22
CA GLY A 261 18.68 -23.70 -4.16
C GLY A 261 18.63 -23.00 -5.51
N ASP A 262 17.46 -22.52 -5.95
CA ASP A 262 17.36 -21.71 -7.18
C ASP A 262 17.69 -20.22 -6.93
N GLN A 263 17.88 -19.82 -5.68
CA GLN A 263 18.28 -18.47 -5.31
C GLN A 263 19.79 -18.37 -5.24
N LYS A 264 20.39 -17.81 -6.27
CA LYS A 264 21.66 -17.12 -6.07
C LYS A 264 21.34 -15.95 -5.14
N PHE A 265 21.83 -16.01 -3.90
CA PHE A 265 21.60 -14.96 -2.92
C PHE A 265 22.25 -13.68 -3.44
N SER A 266 21.45 -12.85 -4.08
CA SER A 266 21.80 -11.44 -4.17
C SER A 266 21.69 -10.85 -2.75
N SER A 267 22.46 -9.85 -2.45
CA SER A 267 22.52 -9.19 -1.14
C SER A 267 21.14 -8.73 -0.62
N ILE A 268 20.06 -8.82 -1.39
CA ILE A 268 18.71 -8.44 -1.03
C ILE A 268 17.77 -9.60 -1.38
N VAL A 269 17.27 -10.28 -0.36
CA VAL A 269 16.12 -11.20 -0.52
C VAL A 269 14.89 -10.33 -0.67
N LYS A 270 14.38 -10.22 -1.90
CA LYS A 270 13.10 -9.55 -2.11
C LYS A 270 12.00 -10.38 -1.43
N PRO A 271 11.08 -9.75 -0.69
CA PRO A 271 9.90 -10.44 -0.20
C PRO A 271 9.12 -10.99 -1.39
N PHE A 272 8.42 -12.09 -1.17
CA PHE A 272 7.41 -12.53 -2.11
C PHE A 272 6.26 -11.56 -2.03
N LYS A 273 5.92 -10.96 -3.15
CA LYS A 273 4.82 -10.03 -3.26
C LYS A 273 3.95 -10.43 -4.44
N VAL A 274 2.70 -10.67 -4.17
CA VAL A 274 1.68 -10.97 -5.17
C VAL A 274 0.52 -10.04 -4.97
N THR A 275 0.00 -9.50 -6.06
CA THR A 275 -1.10 -8.55 -6.04
C THR A 275 -2.23 -9.08 -6.92
N SER A 276 -3.47 -9.03 -6.43
CA SER A 276 -4.66 -9.39 -7.18
C SER A 276 -5.06 -8.31 -8.19
N ASP A 277 -5.96 -8.67 -9.08
CA ASP A 277 -6.79 -7.71 -9.78
C ASP A 277 -7.72 -6.96 -8.81
N TYR A 278 -8.31 -5.88 -9.28
CA TYR A 278 -9.28 -5.12 -8.51
C TYR A 278 -10.64 -5.84 -8.45
N MET A 279 -11.26 -5.77 -7.28
CA MET A 279 -12.68 -5.99 -7.07
C MET A 279 -13.38 -4.65 -6.88
N TYR A 280 -14.63 -4.58 -7.34
CA TYR A 280 -15.41 -3.34 -7.33
C TYR A 280 -16.57 -3.44 -6.37
N PHE A 281 -16.78 -2.38 -5.61
CA PHE A 281 -17.80 -2.25 -4.59
C PHE A 281 -18.70 -1.07 -4.92
N ALA A 282 -19.87 -1.32 -5.40
CA ALA A 282 -20.87 -0.29 -5.50
C ALA A 282 -21.30 0.10 -4.07
N GLY A 283 -20.94 1.31 -3.66
CA GLY A 283 -21.16 1.79 -2.30
C GLY A 283 -22.63 2.09 -2.01
N THR A 284 -23.01 1.96 -0.74
CA THR A 284 -24.25 2.54 -0.23
C THR A 284 -24.09 4.04 0.01
N SER A 285 -25.17 4.80 0.00
CA SER A 285 -25.18 6.26 0.28
C SER A 285 -24.67 6.62 1.67
N ALA A 286 -24.74 5.68 2.59
CA ALA A 286 -24.37 5.92 3.97
C ALA A 286 -22.87 5.67 4.18
N ASN A 287 -22.17 6.69 4.64
CA ASN A 287 -20.85 6.59 5.29
C ASN A 287 -20.83 5.66 6.52
N THR A 288 -21.83 4.80 6.69
CA THR A 288 -22.13 4.08 7.93
C THR A 288 -22.31 2.58 7.78
N ALA A 289 -22.32 2.03 6.58
CA ALA A 289 -22.34 0.58 6.44
C ALA A 289 -20.92 0.04 6.63
N GLY A 290 -20.68 -0.65 7.72
CA GLY A 290 -19.44 -1.38 7.94
C GLY A 290 -19.18 -2.36 6.79
N ALA A 291 -17.94 -2.42 6.36
CA ALA A 291 -17.54 -3.38 5.34
C ALA A 291 -17.22 -4.72 6.02
N TRP A 292 -17.76 -5.78 5.47
CA TRP A 292 -17.44 -7.14 5.88
C TRP A 292 -16.63 -7.81 4.77
N PHE A 293 -15.42 -8.23 5.09
CA PHE A 293 -14.53 -8.89 4.16
C PHE A 293 -14.19 -10.29 4.67
N ASP A 294 -14.31 -11.27 3.79
CA ASP A 294 -13.77 -12.59 4.01
C ASP A 294 -12.36 -12.62 3.44
N LEU A 295 -11.39 -12.78 4.30
CA LEU A 295 -9.99 -12.96 3.93
C LEU A 295 -9.54 -14.34 4.38
N GLY A 296 -8.71 -14.98 3.59
CA GLY A 296 -8.17 -16.27 3.97
C GLY A 296 -6.79 -16.52 3.40
N ALA A 297 -6.07 -17.42 4.05
CA ALA A 297 -4.81 -17.95 3.55
C ALA A 297 -4.70 -19.43 3.82
N ARG A 298 -4.20 -20.17 2.83
CA ARG A 298 -4.01 -21.62 2.90
C ARG A 298 -2.71 -22.03 2.22
N GLY A 299 -1.92 -22.84 2.89
CA GLY A 299 -0.72 -23.42 2.32
C GLY A 299 0.47 -23.46 3.26
N PRO A 300 1.61 -23.94 2.79
CA PRO A 300 2.83 -23.97 3.56
C PRO A 300 3.42 -22.55 3.68
N LEU A 301 3.79 -22.17 4.90
CA LEU A 301 4.40 -20.89 5.22
C LEU A 301 5.39 -21.10 6.37
N TYR A 302 6.63 -20.65 6.25
CA TYR A 302 7.67 -20.75 7.26
C TYR A 302 7.85 -22.16 7.84
N GLY A 303 7.76 -23.20 7.02
CA GLY A 303 7.85 -24.61 7.45
C GLY A 303 6.60 -25.16 8.15
N GLY A 304 5.57 -24.34 8.37
CA GLY A 304 4.26 -24.74 8.88
C GLY A 304 3.18 -24.72 7.79
N PHE A 305 2.00 -25.19 8.13
CA PHE A 305 0.82 -25.12 7.27
C PHE A 305 -0.18 -24.11 7.84
N VAL A 306 -0.58 -23.16 7.02
CA VAL A 306 -1.60 -22.15 7.32
C VAL A 306 -2.92 -22.60 6.70
N ASN A 307 -3.99 -22.51 7.45
CA ASN A 307 -5.35 -22.73 6.96
C ASN A 307 -6.30 -21.84 7.78
N TYR A 308 -6.47 -20.62 7.32
CA TYR A 308 -7.28 -19.62 8.01
C TYR A 308 -8.23 -18.93 7.06
N ALA A 309 -9.44 -18.71 7.55
CA ALA A 309 -10.40 -17.78 7.01
C ALA A 309 -10.72 -16.74 8.09
N TRP A 310 -10.80 -15.48 7.71
CA TRP A 310 -11.07 -14.37 8.61
C TRP A 310 -12.22 -13.54 8.12
N ASP A 311 -13.25 -13.46 8.93
CA ASP A 311 -14.27 -12.46 8.76
C ASP A 311 -13.77 -11.15 9.38
N ILE A 312 -13.59 -10.14 8.56
CA ILE A 312 -13.20 -8.82 9.00
C ILE A 312 -14.40 -7.90 8.88
N TYR A 313 -15.01 -7.62 10.02
CA TYR A 313 -16.08 -6.66 10.13
C TYR A 313 -15.61 -5.46 10.94
N ASP A 314 -15.80 -4.26 10.38
CA ASP A 314 -15.62 -3.04 11.13
C ASP A 314 -16.68 -2.03 10.69
N SER A 315 -17.53 -1.58 11.61
CA SER A 315 -18.56 -0.57 11.36
C SER A 315 -18.00 0.81 11.03
N ASN A 316 -16.71 1.04 11.23
CA ASN A 316 -16.07 2.33 11.02
C ASN A 316 -15.30 2.42 9.69
N TYR A 317 -15.52 1.48 8.78
CA TYR A 317 -14.87 1.50 7.47
C TYR A 317 -15.56 2.45 6.51
N PRO A 318 -15.01 3.58 6.20
CA PRO A 318 -15.51 4.41 5.12
C PRO A 318 -14.93 3.95 3.79
N ILE A 319 -15.43 2.85 3.21
CA ILE A 319 -15.19 2.59 1.80
C ILE A 319 -16.07 3.56 1.02
N ARG A 320 -15.42 4.49 0.34
CA ARG A 320 -16.10 5.55 -0.43
C ARG A 320 -16.10 5.20 -1.90
N MET A 321 -17.23 5.46 -2.57
CA MET A 321 -17.33 5.39 -4.02
C MET A 321 -16.20 6.21 -4.66
N ASN A 322 -15.78 5.80 -5.85
CA ASN A 322 -14.71 6.44 -6.61
C ASN A 322 -13.36 6.52 -5.88
N HIS A 323 -13.12 5.65 -4.87
CA HIS A 323 -11.83 5.55 -4.19
C HIS A 323 -11.15 4.20 -4.45
N SER A 324 -9.82 4.22 -4.41
CA SER A 324 -8.98 3.04 -4.63
C SER A 324 -8.29 2.62 -3.34
N TYR A 325 -8.39 1.33 -3.00
CA TYR A 325 -7.84 0.76 -1.77
C TYR A 325 -6.99 -0.48 -2.06
N VAL A 326 -6.10 -0.80 -1.13
CA VAL A 326 -5.36 -2.05 -1.11
C VAL A 326 -5.43 -2.69 0.27
N PHE A 327 -5.83 -3.97 0.33
CA PHE A 327 -5.57 -4.81 1.47
C PHE A 327 -4.16 -5.36 1.38
N THR A 328 -3.37 -5.16 2.42
CA THR A 328 -2.06 -5.79 2.57
C THR A 328 -2.17 -6.93 3.57
N LEU A 329 -1.80 -8.13 3.16
CA LEU A 329 -1.65 -9.32 3.99
C LEU A 329 -0.17 -9.60 4.14
N GLU A 330 0.41 -9.24 5.28
CA GLU A 330 1.84 -9.40 5.52
C GLU A 330 2.07 -10.54 6.51
N PHE A 331 2.59 -11.65 6.00
CA PHE A 331 2.87 -12.84 6.79
C PHE A 331 4.24 -12.75 7.43
N ARG A 332 4.27 -12.89 8.74
CA ARG A 332 5.49 -12.84 9.56
C ARG A 332 5.56 -14.00 10.53
N THR A 333 6.72 -14.19 11.11
CA THR A 333 6.96 -15.19 12.14
C THR A 333 7.11 -14.56 13.53
N LYS A 334 6.61 -15.28 14.55
CA LYS A 334 6.90 -15.00 15.97
C LYS A 334 8.16 -15.73 16.45
N ARG A 335 8.59 -16.83 15.77
CA ARG A 335 9.82 -17.53 16.14
C ARG A 335 11.02 -16.77 15.67
N PRO A 336 12.14 -16.84 16.42
CA PRO A 336 13.38 -16.31 15.94
C PRO A 336 13.77 -16.95 14.60
N LEU A 337 14.12 -16.13 13.65
CA LEU A 337 14.79 -16.55 12.44
C LEU A 337 16.28 -16.55 12.68
N TYR A 338 16.98 -17.43 12.00
CA TYR A 338 18.42 -17.57 12.10
C TYR A 338 19.09 -17.31 10.76
N LEU A 339 20.18 -16.57 10.81
CA LEU A 339 21.06 -16.41 9.68
C LEU A 339 22.03 -17.59 9.66
N TYR A 340 22.12 -18.28 8.54
CA TYR A 340 23.00 -19.42 8.35
C TYR A 340 24.33 -19.02 7.70
N GLN A 341 25.33 -19.91 7.75
CA GLN A 341 26.66 -19.67 7.23
C GLN A 341 26.71 -19.36 5.72
N ASP A 342 25.67 -19.69 4.98
CA ASP A 342 25.50 -19.44 3.54
C ASP A 342 24.78 -18.11 3.23
N GLY A 343 24.41 -17.35 4.26
CA GLY A 343 23.66 -16.11 4.12
C GLY A 343 22.14 -16.31 3.99
N THR A 344 21.65 -17.54 4.02
CA THR A 344 20.22 -17.81 4.05
C THR A 344 19.64 -17.58 5.43
N VAL A 345 18.31 -17.36 5.47
CA VAL A 345 17.55 -17.17 6.71
C VAL A 345 16.46 -18.23 6.81
N GLY A 346 16.22 -18.73 8.00
CA GLY A 346 15.16 -19.70 8.24
C GLY A 346 15.03 -20.10 9.71
N TYR A 347 14.11 -21.02 10.01
CA TYR A 347 13.95 -21.58 11.34
C TYR A 347 14.95 -22.71 11.59
N LEU A 348 15.29 -22.95 12.85
CA LEU A 348 16.16 -24.08 13.22
C LEU A 348 15.60 -25.44 12.77
N ALA A 349 14.28 -25.61 12.78
CA ALA A 349 13.64 -26.83 12.30
C ALA A 349 13.95 -27.13 10.82
N ASP A 350 14.16 -26.07 10.04
CA ASP A 350 14.36 -26.16 8.58
C ASP A 350 15.82 -26.00 8.18
N LYS A 351 16.74 -26.09 9.12
CA LYS A 351 18.16 -25.83 8.88
C LYS A 351 18.82 -26.80 7.88
N ALA A 352 18.31 -28.04 7.76
CA ALA A 352 18.97 -29.11 7.00
C ALA A 352 20.47 -29.21 7.37
N ASP A 353 21.37 -29.13 6.40
CA ASP A 353 22.83 -29.17 6.61
C ASP A 353 23.44 -27.81 6.94
N ARG A 354 22.63 -26.76 7.09
CA ARG A 354 23.10 -25.41 7.36
C ARG A 354 23.40 -25.23 8.84
N THR A 355 24.38 -24.37 9.12
CA THR A 355 24.78 -24.03 10.49
C THR A 355 24.36 -22.58 10.79
N PRO A 356 23.56 -22.34 11.84
CA PRO A 356 23.18 -20.98 12.22
C PRO A 356 24.40 -20.25 12.78
N VAL A 357 24.58 -19.00 12.39
CA VAL A 357 25.68 -18.12 12.83
C VAL A 357 25.20 -16.90 13.62
N ALA A 358 23.92 -16.51 13.43
CA ALA A 358 23.32 -15.39 14.13
C ALA A 358 21.80 -15.54 14.28
N VAL A 359 21.21 -14.83 15.25
CA VAL A 359 19.76 -14.62 15.37
C VAL A 359 19.38 -13.38 14.57
N VAL A 360 18.39 -13.49 13.69
CA VAL A 360 17.86 -12.35 12.94
C VAL A 360 17.08 -11.46 13.92
N VAL A 361 17.44 -10.20 13.98
CA VAL A 361 16.79 -9.20 14.85
C VAL A 361 15.98 -8.18 14.04
N LYS A 362 16.31 -8.01 12.76
CA LYS A 362 15.55 -7.23 11.80
C LYS A 362 15.55 -7.99 10.47
N GLU A 363 14.38 -8.27 9.96
CA GLU A 363 14.26 -8.91 8.66
C GLU A 363 14.65 -7.95 7.54
N LYS A 364 15.09 -8.53 6.44
CA LYS A 364 15.45 -7.83 5.22
C LYS A 364 14.20 -7.41 4.48
N THR A 365 14.22 -6.22 3.90
CA THR A 365 13.14 -5.69 3.05
C THR A 365 13.65 -5.40 1.64
N GLU A 366 12.78 -4.93 0.76
CA GLU A 366 13.19 -4.51 -0.59
C GLU A 366 14.20 -3.35 -0.59
N THR A 367 14.17 -2.53 0.45
CA THR A 367 14.94 -1.28 0.51
C THR A 367 15.99 -1.26 1.62
N GLU A 368 15.95 -2.24 2.54
CA GLU A 368 16.83 -2.27 3.69
C GLU A 368 17.45 -3.65 3.90
N GLU A 369 18.71 -3.69 4.27
CA GLU A 369 19.39 -4.93 4.64
C GLU A 369 18.83 -5.49 5.95
N GLY A 370 18.88 -6.82 6.07
CA GLY A 370 18.58 -7.50 7.32
C GLY A 370 19.69 -7.27 8.35
N LEU A 371 19.35 -7.44 9.63
CA LEU A 371 20.29 -7.31 10.74
C LEU A 371 20.21 -8.54 11.63
N ALA A 372 21.36 -9.12 11.95
CA ALA A 372 21.45 -10.30 12.80
C ALA A 372 22.52 -10.13 13.89
N ALA A 373 22.23 -10.68 15.08
CA ALA A 373 23.13 -10.70 16.23
C ALA A 373 23.87 -12.04 16.30
N ALA A 374 25.17 -12.02 16.44
CA ALA A 374 26.02 -13.21 16.55
C ALA A 374 25.54 -14.16 17.64
N LEU A 375 25.56 -15.48 17.41
CA LEU A 375 25.14 -16.48 18.42
C LEU A 375 26.01 -16.44 19.67
N LYS A 376 27.28 -16.12 19.52
CA LYS A 376 28.25 -16.03 20.62
C LYS A 376 28.82 -14.62 20.75
N GLY A 377 29.33 -14.30 21.93
CA GLY A 377 30.02 -13.05 22.17
C GLY A 377 31.48 -13.09 21.67
N ALA A 378 32.07 -11.92 21.50
CA ALA A 378 33.51 -11.74 21.21
C ALA A 378 34.33 -11.43 22.50
N GLY A 379 33.85 -11.92 23.65
CA GLY A 379 34.51 -11.72 24.95
C GLY A 379 34.15 -10.40 25.63
N GLU A 380 34.83 -10.13 26.75
CA GLU A 380 34.70 -8.87 27.51
C GLU A 380 35.86 -7.93 27.15
N GLN A 381 35.52 -6.74 26.68
CA GLN A 381 36.47 -5.76 26.18
C GLN A 381 36.22 -4.36 26.74
N GLN A 382 37.23 -3.52 26.72
CA GLN A 382 37.08 -2.08 26.91
C GLN A 382 36.50 -1.46 25.64
N TRP A 383 35.63 -0.46 25.78
CA TRP A 383 35.14 0.30 24.64
C TRP A 383 36.27 1.10 23.96
N ASN A 384 37.12 1.71 24.79
CA ASN A 384 38.35 2.39 24.42
C ASN A 384 39.36 2.32 25.58
N VAL A 385 40.66 2.27 25.27
CA VAL A 385 41.72 2.19 26.29
C VAL A 385 42.08 3.55 26.88
N THR A 386 41.77 4.65 26.20
CA THR A 386 42.11 6.01 26.61
C THR A 386 40.84 6.76 27.00
N PRO A 387 40.63 7.16 28.28
CA PRO A 387 39.45 7.90 28.68
C PRO A 387 39.55 9.39 28.34
N GLY A 388 38.44 10.11 28.47
CA GLY A 388 38.43 11.58 28.61
C GLY A 388 38.25 12.37 27.31
N ARG A 389 37.86 11.75 26.20
CA ARG A 389 37.49 12.47 24.98
C ARG A 389 36.39 11.77 24.20
N ARG A 390 35.76 12.50 23.29
CA ARG A 390 34.80 11.95 22.33
C ARG A 390 35.52 11.34 21.13
N TYR A 391 35.00 10.18 20.70
CA TYR A 391 35.62 9.39 19.64
C TYR A 391 34.74 9.21 18.40
N ASN A 392 33.39 9.23 18.55
CA ASN A 392 32.50 9.20 17.40
C ASN A 392 32.37 10.60 16.80
N ALA A 393 32.38 10.69 15.47
CA ALA A 393 32.19 11.95 14.75
C ALA A 393 30.78 12.50 15.00
N SER A 394 29.77 11.64 14.99
CA SER A 394 28.41 11.98 15.41
C SER A 394 28.26 11.70 16.91
N THR A 395 27.86 12.71 17.66
CA THR A 395 27.61 12.57 19.10
C THR A 395 26.14 12.64 19.37
N THR A 396 25.60 11.55 19.86
CA THR A 396 24.26 11.53 20.45
C THR A 396 24.37 12.00 21.89
N THR A 397 24.18 13.30 22.10
CA THR A 397 24.39 13.94 23.40
C THR A 397 23.33 13.62 24.45
N THR A 398 22.30 12.88 24.06
CA THR A 398 21.23 12.45 24.95
C THR A 398 20.87 11.00 24.68
N TYR A 399 20.44 10.26 25.69
CA TYR A 399 19.95 8.88 25.50
C TYR A 399 18.80 8.81 24.49
N ASN A 400 17.96 9.84 24.41
CA ASN A 400 16.86 9.91 23.44
C ASN A 400 17.35 9.82 21.99
N ASN A 401 18.47 10.45 21.69
CA ASN A 401 19.04 10.43 20.35
C ASN A 401 19.77 9.11 20.05
N THR A 402 20.17 8.34 21.09
CA THR A 402 20.87 7.07 20.87
C THR A 402 19.97 5.98 20.29
N TYR A 403 18.63 6.02 20.51
CA TYR A 403 17.70 5.08 19.91
C TYR A 403 17.53 5.25 18.40
N SER A 404 17.84 6.40 17.85
CA SER A 404 17.85 6.67 16.40
C SER A 404 19.23 6.51 15.77
N ASP A 405 20.27 6.27 16.57
CA ASP A 405 21.64 6.06 16.09
C ASP A 405 21.76 4.69 15.41
N MET A 406 21.91 4.68 14.10
CA MET A 406 22.03 3.48 13.26
C MET A 406 23.45 3.28 12.69
N LEU A 407 24.45 4.00 13.23
CA LEU A 407 25.78 4.11 12.61
C LEU A 407 26.82 3.10 13.17
N GLY A 408 26.38 1.99 13.78
CA GLY A 408 27.31 1.01 14.37
C GLY A 408 28.33 0.44 13.40
N TYR A 409 27.90 0.11 12.16
CA TYR A 409 28.79 -0.33 11.11
C TYR A 409 29.81 0.75 10.76
N GLN A 410 29.36 1.97 10.53
CA GLN A 410 30.21 3.11 10.17
C GLN A 410 31.20 3.43 11.30
N TYR A 411 30.76 3.46 12.55
CA TYR A 411 31.67 3.66 13.70
C TYR A 411 32.73 2.57 13.80
N THR A 412 32.46 1.36 13.33
CA THR A 412 33.41 0.26 13.38
C THR A 412 34.38 0.29 12.20
N TRP A 413 33.89 0.49 10.98
CA TRP A 413 34.65 0.25 9.75
C TRP A 413 35.08 1.49 8.98
N GLU A 414 34.53 2.68 9.28
CA GLU A 414 34.75 3.88 8.49
C GLU A 414 35.47 4.97 9.31
N ALA A 415 36.69 5.34 8.92
CA ALA A 415 37.48 6.35 9.60
C ALA A 415 36.78 7.72 9.66
N ALA A 416 36.00 8.08 8.62
CA ALA A 416 35.26 9.33 8.55
C ALA A 416 34.22 9.51 9.68
N TYR A 417 33.79 8.42 10.30
CA TYR A 417 32.85 8.44 11.43
C TYR A 417 33.55 8.43 12.80
N THR A 418 34.87 8.64 12.83
CA THR A 418 35.65 8.77 14.05
C THR A 418 36.36 10.12 14.10
N LYS A 419 36.48 10.71 15.29
CA LYS A 419 37.12 12.04 15.46
C LYS A 419 38.63 12.02 15.28
N ASP A 420 39.23 10.87 15.47
CA ASP A 420 40.68 10.65 15.28
C ASP A 420 41.02 10.07 13.91
N ASN A 421 40.02 9.95 13.03
CA ASN A 421 40.15 9.42 11.66
C ASN A 421 40.76 8.00 11.65
N VAL A 422 40.46 7.17 12.63
CA VAL A 422 40.95 5.80 12.80
C VAL A 422 39.85 4.80 12.49
N VAL A 423 40.14 3.74 11.73
CA VAL A 423 39.24 2.59 11.58
C VAL A 423 39.31 1.76 12.86
N LYS A 424 38.25 1.83 13.68
CA LYS A 424 38.21 1.18 15.01
C LYS A 424 38.29 -0.35 14.93
N ALA A 425 37.80 -0.94 13.84
CA ALA A 425 37.85 -2.39 13.58
C ALA A 425 39.28 -2.99 13.61
N THR A 426 40.29 -2.17 13.34
CA THR A 426 41.69 -2.62 13.26
C THR A 426 42.57 -2.01 14.34
N SER A 427 42.03 -1.13 15.19
CA SER A 427 42.80 -0.39 16.19
C SER A 427 42.80 -1.07 17.57
N ASN A 428 43.95 -1.22 18.17
CA ASN A 428 44.06 -1.71 19.55
C ASN A 428 43.54 -0.72 20.59
N ASP A 429 43.36 0.55 20.23
CA ASP A 429 42.76 1.56 21.10
C ASP A 429 41.24 1.37 21.29
N TYR A 430 40.63 0.56 20.45
CA TYR A 430 39.18 0.26 20.45
C TYR A 430 38.91 -1.23 20.57
N PRO A 431 39.26 -1.90 21.69
CA PRO A 431 39.18 -3.35 21.81
C PRO A 431 37.81 -3.95 21.53
N ALA A 432 36.72 -3.29 21.96
CA ALA A 432 35.36 -3.79 21.72
C ALA A 432 34.97 -3.78 20.23
N PHE A 433 35.37 -2.74 19.49
CA PHE A 433 35.13 -2.64 18.05
C PHE A 433 35.97 -3.65 17.28
N LYS A 434 37.23 -3.78 17.65
CA LYS A 434 38.14 -4.74 17.05
C LYS A 434 37.66 -6.18 17.29
N ALA A 435 37.31 -6.53 18.52
CA ALA A 435 36.77 -7.86 18.84
C ALA A 435 35.47 -8.16 18.07
N ALA A 436 34.58 -7.17 17.91
CA ALA A 436 33.39 -7.34 17.09
C ALA A 436 33.75 -7.57 15.61
N ALA A 437 34.69 -6.83 15.08
CA ALA A 437 35.14 -6.92 13.68
C ALA A 437 35.86 -8.23 13.36
N GLU A 438 36.63 -8.76 14.30
CA GLU A 438 37.41 -10.01 14.19
C GLU A 438 36.58 -11.25 14.60
N TYR A 439 35.29 -11.08 14.91
CA TYR A 439 34.47 -12.20 15.32
C TYR A 439 34.43 -13.30 14.26
N ASN A 440 34.66 -14.54 14.71
CA ASN A 440 34.55 -15.73 13.89
C ASN A 440 33.39 -16.61 14.41
N PRO A 441 32.39 -16.93 13.57
CA PRO A 441 31.26 -17.78 13.97
C PRO A 441 31.65 -19.25 14.21
N GLY A 442 32.88 -19.63 13.92
CA GLY A 442 33.41 -20.99 14.10
C GLY A 442 33.04 -21.96 12.97
N VAL A 443 32.53 -21.44 11.86
CA VAL A 443 32.19 -22.18 10.65
C VAL A 443 32.61 -21.38 9.41
N ASN A 444 32.89 -22.09 8.31
CA ASN A 444 33.17 -21.43 7.05
C ASN A 444 31.90 -20.74 6.53
N VAL A 445 31.98 -19.44 6.29
CA VAL A 445 30.92 -18.69 5.65
C VAL A 445 31.01 -18.84 4.13
N THR A 446 29.86 -18.99 3.48
CA THR A 446 29.76 -19.16 2.04
C THR A 446 28.74 -18.20 1.45
N ASP A 447 28.65 -18.13 0.15
CA ASP A 447 27.61 -17.45 -0.62
C ASP A 447 27.27 -16.02 -0.13
N GLY A 448 26.10 -15.82 0.41
CA GLY A 448 25.60 -14.50 0.80
C GLY A 448 26.35 -13.84 1.96
N LEU A 449 27.14 -14.57 2.75
CA LEU A 449 27.94 -14.01 3.84
C LEU A 449 29.41 -13.74 3.47
N VAL A 450 29.89 -14.21 2.34
CA VAL A 450 31.26 -13.95 1.90
C VAL A 450 31.48 -12.45 1.76
N GLY A 451 32.51 -11.93 2.46
CA GLY A 451 32.86 -10.50 2.44
C GLY A 451 32.01 -9.62 3.35
N ARG A 452 30.98 -10.17 4.00
CA ARG A 452 30.21 -9.44 5.03
C ARG A 452 31.05 -9.24 6.28
N LYS A 453 30.85 -8.09 6.93
CA LYS A 453 31.67 -7.67 8.07
C LYS A 453 30.85 -7.59 9.35
N TRP A 454 31.36 -8.20 10.39
CA TRP A 454 30.84 -8.05 11.75
C TRP A 454 31.19 -6.68 12.32
N PHE A 455 30.35 -6.12 13.18
CA PHE A 455 30.56 -4.81 13.77
C PHE A 455 29.94 -4.69 15.15
N LEU A 456 30.37 -3.72 15.93
CA LEU A 456 29.76 -3.36 17.21
C LEU A 456 28.49 -2.52 16.95
N PRO A 457 27.28 -3.01 17.30
CA PRO A 457 26.04 -2.31 16.97
C PRO A 457 25.88 -1.01 17.77
N SER A 458 25.24 -0.01 17.18
CA SER A 458 24.72 1.16 17.89
C SER A 458 23.45 0.83 18.65
N LEU A 459 22.97 1.71 19.53
CA LEU A 459 21.75 1.46 20.30
C LEU A 459 20.52 1.33 19.39
N GLY A 460 20.42 2.14 18.35
CA GLY A 460 19.35 2.05 17.36
C GLY A 460 19.32 0.71 16.63
N GLN A 461 20.47 0.09 16.41
CA GLN A 461 20.58 -1.26 15.86
C GLN A 461 20.34 -2.34 16.90
N PHE A 462 20.90 -2.17 18.10
CA PHE A 462 20.78 -3.15 19.18
C PHE A 462 19.34 -3.31 19.68
N LYS A 463 18.54 -2.24 19.68
CA LYS A 463 17.15 -2.27 20.14
C LYS A 463 16.28 -3.30 19.40
N TYR A 464 16.60 -3.61 18.14
CA TYR A 464 15.86 -4.63 17.39
C TYR A 464 15.92 -6.01 18.05
N LEU A 465 16.92 -6.28 18.87
CA LEU A 465 16.99 -7.53 19.64
C LEU A 465 15.83 -7.64 20.65
N TYR A 466 15.26 -6.52 21.10
CA TYR A 466 14.15 -6.51 22.06
C TYR A 466 12.84 -7.01 21.43
N THR A 467 12.72 -6.97 20.08
CA THR A 467 11.56 -7.51 19.39
C THR A 467 11.39 -9.00 19.63
N LEU A 468 12.50 -9.74 19.82
CA LEU A 468 12.46 -11.16 20.17
C LEU A 468 11.75 -11.43 21.51
N GLY A 469 11.81 -10.46 22.42
CA GLY A 469 11.14 -10.49 23.72
C GLY A 469 9.75 -9.86 23.73
N GLY A 470 9.22 -9.49 22.54
CA GLY A 470 7.88 -8.93 22.38
C GLY A 470 7.79 -7.41 22.54
N THR A 471 8.91 -6.68 22.53
CA THR A 471 8.90 -5.22 22.63
C THR A 471 8.65 -4.58 21.26
N ASP A 472 7.70 -3.65 21.18
CA ASP A 472 7.55 -2.77 20.03
C ASP A 472 8.64 -1.67 20.08
N VAL A 473 9.68 -1.87 19.29
CA VAL A 473 10.83 -0.95 19.24
C VAL A 473 10.54 0.38 18.55
N SER A 474 9.41 0.50 17.86
CA SER A 474 8.98 1.76 17.24
C SER A 474 8.59 2.79 18.31
N THR A 475 8.11 2.32 19.46
CA THR A 475 7.73 3.15 20.60
C THR A 475 8.94 3.72 21.37
N LEU A 476 10.15 3.19 21.13
CA LEU A 476 11.38 3.62 21.78
C LEU A 476 12.00 4.89 21.16
N ASN A 477 11.30 5.55 20.28
CA ASN A 477 11.74 6.80 19.68
C ASN A 477 11.38 7.99 20.59
N GLY A 478 12.36 8.60 21.22
CA GLY A 478 12.21 9.89 21.87
C GLY A 478 12.07 9.89 23.40
N SER A 479 11.97 8.75 24.07
CA SER A 479 11.98 8.67 25.52
C SER A 479 13.05 7.71 26.01
N TYR A 480 13.98 8.22 26.81
CA TYR A 480 14.90 7.35 27.55
C TYR A 480 14.11 6.57 28.60
N SER A 481 14.03 5.26 28.44
CA SER A 481 13.61 4.38 29.53
C SER A 481 14.83 3.71 30.12
N THR A 482 15.09 3.93 31.38
CA THR A 482 16.13 3.22 32.13
C THR A 482 15.83 1.73 32.22
N HIS A 483 14.55 1.38 32.12
CA HIS A 483 14.05 0.02 32.19
C HIS A 483 13.06 -0.26 31.06
N ILE A 484 13.30 -1.31 30.30
CA ILE A 484 12.40 -1.79 29.25
C ILE A 484 11.85 -3.13 29.70
N ASN A 485 10.53 -3.18 29.85
CA ASN A 485 9.83 -4.44 30.09
C ASN A 485 9.83 -5.28 28.82
N THR A 486 10.62 -6.32 28.80
CA THR A 486 10.73 -7.30 27.69
C THR A 486 11.03 -8.68 28.25
N ASN A 487 10.61 -9.71 27.54
CA ASN A 487 10.87 -11.09 27.98
C ASN A 487 12.30 -11.53 27.62
N VAL A 488 13.24 -11.25 28.54
CA VAL A 488 14.65 -11.61 28.36
C VAL A 488 14.85 -13.13 28.29
N GLY A 489 13.94 -13.91 28.91
CA GLY A 489 13.99 -15.37 28.82
C GLY A 489 13.79 -15.87 27.39
N ILE A 490 12.84 -15.27 26.63
CA ILE A 490 12.63 -15.60 25.21
C ILE A 490 13.84 -15.15 24.37
N ILE A 491 14.39 -13.96 24.66
CA ILE A 491 15.60 -13.51 23.97
C ILE A 491 16.75 -14.50 24.22
N ALA A 492 16.99 -14.88 25.48
CA ALA A 492 18.01 -15.83 25.84
C ALA A 492 17.82 -17.19 25.16
N GLN A 493 16.60 -17.70 25.12
CA GLN A 493 16.23 -18.96 24.49
C GLN A 493 16.55 -18.94 23.00
N ALA A 494 16.28 -17.83 22.29
CA ALA A 494 16.60 -17.71 20.87
C ALA A 494 18.07 -17.97 20.56
N PHE A 495 18.99 -17.55 21.44
CA PHE A 495 20.40 -17.83 21.25
C PHE A 495 20.77 -19.27 21.65
N THR A 496 20.28 -19.76 22.79
CA THR A 496 20.66 -21.09 23.29
C THR A 496 20.09 -22.24 22.45
N ASP A 497 18.92 -22.08 21.85
CA ASP A 497 18.33 -23.08 20.95
C ASP A 497 19.23 -23.34 19.72
N ALA A 498 19.96 -22.32 19.27
CA ALA A 498 20.91 -22.43 18.17
C ALA A 498 22.34 -22.82 18.62
N GLY A 499 22.54 -23.21 19.87
CA GLY A 499 23.86 -23.52 20.42
C GLY A 499 24.72 -22.29 20.69
N GLY A 500 24.09 -21.13 20.81
CA GLY A 500 24.74 -19.86 21.15
C GLY A 500 24.82 -19.61 22.66
N GLU A 501 25.29 -18.42 23.03
CA GLU A 501 25.45 -17.97 24.41
C GLU A 501 24.27 -17.12 24.84
N THR A 502 23.73 -17.39 26.05
CA THR A 502 22.70 -16.57 26.66
C THR A 502 23.15 -15.12 26.87
N LEU A 503 22.22 -14.19 26.72
CA LEU A 503 22.41 -12.78 27.11
C LEU A 503 21.94 -12.50 28.54
N LEU A 504 21.23 -13.43 29.17
CA LEU A 504 20.72 -13.26 30.53
C LEU A 504 21.88 -13.02 31.50
N SER A 505 21.76 -12.03 32.35
CA SER A 505 22.76 -11.56 33.29
C SER A 505 24.04 -11.02 32.64
N LYS A 506 23.98 -10.64 31.37
CA LYS A 506 25.10 -10.01 30.67
C LYS A 506 24.88 -8.51 30.54
N SER A 507 26.00 -7.79 30.51
CA SER A 507 26.06 -6.37 30.19
C SER A 507 26.86 -6.21 28.89
N CYS A 508 26.25 -5.61 27.87
CA CYS A 508 26.82 -5.52 26.54
C CYS A 508 27.17 -4.09 26.15
N TRP A 509 28.36 -3.92 25.57
CA TRP A 509 28.72 -2.68 24.91
C TRP A 509 27.90 -2.45 23.64
N ILE A 510 27.65 -1.18 23.36
CA ILE A 510 27.21 -0.69 22.06
C ILE A 510 28.17 0.36 21.54
N SER A 511 28.15 0.64 20.24
CA SER A 511 29.07 1.59 19.61
C SER A 511 28.67 3.06 19.77
N SER A 512 27.42 3.34 20.15
CA SER A 512 26.96 4.72 20.47
C SER A 512 27.77 5.31 21.62
N GLU A 513 27.92 6.63 21.63
CA GLU A 513 28.73 7.34 22.60
C GLU A 513 27.90 8.45 23.29
N LEU A 514 27.89 8.53 24.60
CA LEU A 514 27.17 9.54 25.37
C LEU A 514 27.95 10.85 25.52
N ASP A 515 29.15 10.76 26.04
CA ASP A 515 30.03 11.90 26.30
C ASP A 515 31.52 11.51 26.24
N GLU A 516 32.38 12.33 26.78
CA GLU A 516 33.82 12.09 26.79
C GLU A 516 34.22 10.88 27.64
N ARG A 517 33.48 10.60 28.72
CA ARG A 517 33.79 9.55 29.68
C ARG A 517 32.97 8.30 29.50
N PHE A 518 31.68 8.46 29.09
CA PHE A 518 30.70 7.40 29.16
C PHE A 518 30.23 6.96 27.77
N SER A 519 30.06 5.65 27.64
CA SER A 519 29.32 5.02 26.55
C SER A 519 28.19 4.18 27.11
N PRO A 520 27.08 4.00 26.36
CA PRO A 520 25.96 3.21 26.86
C PRO A 520 26.33 1.73 26.98
N VAL A 521 25.79 1.11 28.01
CA VAL A 521 25.81 -0.34 28.26
C VAL A 521 24.39 -0.83 28.42
N ILE A 522 24.09 -1.98 27.87
CA ILE A 522 22.78 -2.64 27.94
C ILE A 522 22.92 -3.84 28.85
N GLN A 523 22.10 -3.86 29.90
CA GLN A 523 22.10 -4.95 30.89
C GLN A 523 20.83 -5.78 30.78
N PHE A 524 21.01 -7.09 30.69
CA PHE A 524 19.93 -8.08 30.62
C PHE A 524 19.74 -8.75 31.97
N PHE A 525 18.54 -8.73 32.51
CA PHE A 525 18.18 -9.40 33.75
C PHE A 525 16.78 -10.03 33.63
N SER A 526 16.39 -10.85 34.58
CA SER A 526 15.15 -11.63 34.51
C SER A 526 13.87 -10.78 34.36
N GLY A 527 13.88 -9.53 34.85
CA GLY A 527 12.74 -8.61 34.76
C GLY A 527 12.73 -7.69 33.57
N GLY A 528 13.73 -7.76 32.67
CA GLY A 528 13.81 -6.87 31.52
C GLY A 528 15.22 -6.43 31.16
N ILE A 529 15.32 -5.26 30.56
CA ILE A 529 16.56 -4.66 30.10
C ILE A 529 16.70 -3.27 30.72
N THR A 530 17.91 -2.94 31.16
CA THR A 530 18.24 -1.56 31.56
C THR A 530 19.33 -1.00 30.66
N HIS A 531 19.27 0.30 30.48
CA HIS A 531 20.33 1.07 29.87
C HIS A 531 21.06 1.88 30.92
N GLY A 532 22.36 1.87 30.85
CA GLY A 532 23.22 2.66 31.76
C GLY A 532 24.39 3.26 30.99
N GLY A 533 24.99 4.31 31.54
CA GLY A 533 26.26 4.84 31.06
C GLY A 533 27.38 4.36 31.94
N THR A 534 28.49 3.93 31.37
CA THR A 534 29.67 3.50 32.11
C THR A 534 30.94 3.99 31.44
N THR A 535 32.04 4.01 32.21
CA THR A 535 33.33 4.48 31.72
C THR A 535 33.82 3.59 30.56
N LYS A 536 34.31 4.19 29.49
CA LYS A 536 34.80 3.49 28.27
C LYS A 536 35.93 2.50 28.58
N THR A 537 36.63 2.65 29.68
CA THR A 537 37.70 1.76 30.12
C THR A 537 37.21 0.53 30.91
N ALA A 538 35.95 0.47 31.28
CA ALA A 538 35.37 -0.73 31.88
C ALA A 538 35.28 -1.88 30.83
N LYS A 539 35.26 -3.12 31.31
CA LYS A 539 35.14 -4.30 30.45
C LYS A 539 33.72 -4.83 30.50
N TYR A 540 33.10 -4.97 29.32
CA TYR A 540 31.80 -5.57 29.17
C TYR A 540 31.76 -6.47 27.93
N HIS A 541 30.75 -7.30 27.85
CA HIS A 541 30.56 -8.22 26.74
C HIS A 541 30.40 -7.49 25.41
N VAL A 542 30.98 -8.06 24.37
CA VAL A 542 30.82 -7.64 22.98
C VAL A 542 29.93 -8.64 22.28
N ARG A 543 28.76 -8.21 21.81
CA ARG A 543 27.87 -8.99 20.94
C ARG A 543 27.93 -8.42 19.54
N PRO A 544 28.66 -9.08 18.60
CA PRO A 544 28.76 -8.60 17.22
C PRO A 544 27.43 -8.69 16.47
N PHE A 545 27.20 -7.74 15.57
CA PHE A 545 26.09 -7.76 14.63
C PHE A 545 26.63 -7.80 13.21
N ILE A 546 25.77 -8.24 12.27
CA ILE A 546 26.10 -8.33 10.85
C ILE A 546 24.89 -7.92 10.02
N PHE A 547 25.12 -7.21 8.93
CA PHE A 547 24.13 -7.01 7.88
C PHE A 547 24.16 -8.18 6.88
N PHE A 548 22.99 -8.56 6.35
CA PHE A 548 22.88 -9.68 5.40
C PHE A 548 21.89 -9.42 4.28
#